data_504ee676ed9a0ecb3bd3caf9ab3101c9
#
_entry.id   504ee676ed9a0ecb3bd3caf9ab3101c9
#
_cell.length_a   1.000
_cell.length_b   1.000
_cell.length_c   1.000
_cell.angle_alpha   90.00
_cell.angle_beta   90.00
_cell.angle_gamma   90.00
#
_symmetry.space_group_name_H-M   'P 1'
#
loop_
_entity.id
_entity.type
_entity.pdbx_description
1 polymer ?
#
loop_
_entity_poly.entity_id
_entity_poly.type
_entity_poly.pdbx_seq_one_letter_code
_entity_poly.pdbx_strand_id
1 'polypeptide(L)'
;LVLLLHSYYYLSSDKMIYDKDKEILELFDNVLIIKDNKIQTQSNYAFVDMKNDIINQDPVFLMDNTSNIWSNSKEANKDKDVITLENSILSSCDCIDPIWSIRSSSSDYDTEAMWMNTYNPRLYVKNVPVFYLPYFGFPTDTTRRTGLLLPTMGYSSSEGFLYSQPIFIAPADDYDIELIPQIRTQRGYGSYANFRYADSPDSMLNVKTGYFKEFDNYRSKEQLEHYGLDIDYERKNIFAKNKEHQDGVFTSIRYLNDIEYITLKEEDDNLWTDKKVESKVNYFYNTPEYYGGVYGKYYVDASQKTNDNTLQELPQIQLHSYNKELFLENLIYSIDTKAQNFTRKEGLNAKIYDINVPISYTKNILDDYMYLGVENRTILTQYDYSNSLYNNLRYEDGTLIQNRTSFIVGTDLLKPY
;
A
#
# COMPACT_ATOMS: atom_id res chain seq x y z
N LEU A 1 40.89 -5.12 -30.40
CA LEU A 1 39.78 -5.69 -29.67
C LEU A 1 39.80 -7.22 -29.88
N VAL A 2 39.88 -7.96 -28.79
CA VAL A 2 39.79 -9.44 -28.77
C VAL A 2 38.51 -9.76 -27.99
N LEU A 3 37.77 -10.80 -28.41
CA LEU A 3 36.47 -11.18 -27.88
C LEU A 3 36.47 -12.67 -27.56
N LEU A 4 36.02 -13.04 -26.36
CA LEU A 4 35.84 -14.42 -25.95
C LEU A 4 34.43 -14.57 -25.33
N LEU A 5 33.75 -15.65 -25.73
CA LEU A 5 32.51 -16.11 -25.15
C LEU A 5 32.77 -17.43 -24.43
N HIS A 6 32.55 -17.48 -23.15
CA HIS A 6 32.68 -18.69 -22.34
C HIS A 6 31.52 -18.84 -21.36
N SER A 7 30.74 -19.91 -21.51
CA SER A 7 29.56 -20.17 -20.68
C SER A 7 28.65 -18.94 -20.59
N TYR A 8 28.55 -18.29 -19.43
CA TYR A 8 27.72 -17.13 -19.16
C TYR A 8 28.50 -15.81 -19.20
N TYR A 9 29.78 -15.85 -19.62
CA TYR A 9 30.68 -14.68 -19.68
C TYR A 9 30.91 -14.22 -21.10
N TYR A 10 30.81 -12.89 -21.26
CA TYR A 10 31.33 -12.16 -22.40
C TYR A 10 32.55 -11.39 -21.92
N LEU A 11 33.70 -11.62 -22.56
CA LEU A 11 34.98 -11.02 -22.22
C LEU A 11 35.52 -10.27 -23.45
N SER A 12 35.95 -9.01 -23.29
CA SER A 12 36.63 -8.28 -24.33
C SER A 12 37.76 -7.44 -23.75
N SER A 13 38.82 -7.24 -24.52
CA SER A 13 40.00 -6.42 -24.21
C SER A 13 40.76 -6.06 -25.45
N ASP A 14 41.76 -5.16 -25.36
CA ASP A 14 42.63 -4.85 -26.47
C ASP A 14 43.68 -5.94 -26.68
N LYS A 15 44.13 -6.58 -25.62
CA LYS A 15 45.09 -7.68 -25.68
C LYS A 15 44.66 -8.79 -24.73
N MET A 16 44.82 -10.04 -25.18
CA MET A 16 44.48 -11.24 -24.43
C MET A 16 45.61 -12.27 -24.52
N ILE A 17 45.97 -12.86 -23.39
CA ILE A 17 46.94 -13.98 -23.28
C ILE A 17 46.22 -15.14 -22.61
N TYR A 18 46.21 -16.32 -23.30
CA TYR A 18 45.58 -17.53 -22.80
C TYR A 18 46.60 -18.66 -22.62
N ASP A 19 46.73 -19.15 -21.41
CA ASP A 19 47.49 -20.38 -21.07
C ASP A 19 46.50 -21.55 -21.06
N LYS A 20 46.56 -22.36 -22.09
CA LYS A 20 45.65 -23.51 -22.28
C LYS A 20 45.86 -24.60 -21.27
N ASP A 21 47.09 -24.80 -20.79
CA ASP A 21 47.41 -25.90 -19.88
C ASP A 21 46.91 -25.63 -18.47
N LYS A 22 46.87 -24.36 -18.10
CA LYS A 22 46.41 -23.90 -16.79
C LYS A 22 44.98 -23.36 -16.80
N GLU A 23 44.39 -23.18 -17.97
CA GLU A 23 43.09 -22.56 -18.18
C GLU A 23 43.02 -21.11 -17.59
N ILE A 24 44.15 -20.38 -17.70
CA ILE A 24 44.30 -19.01 -17.22
C ILE A 24 44.24 -18.04 -18.40
N LEU A 25 43.50 -16.95 -18.19
CA LEU A 25 43.35 -15.86 -19.14
C LEU A 25 43.77 -14.53 -18.50
N GLU A 26 44.66 -13.81 -19.15
CA GLU A 26 45.03 -12.45 -18.78
C GLU A 26 44.54 -11.46 -19.85
N LEU A 27 43.85 -10.42 -19.41
CA LEU A 27 43.23 -9.40 -20.24
C LEU A 27 43.90 -8.04 -19.93
N PHE A 28 44.23 -7.31 -20.96
CA PHE A 28 44.93 -6.02 -20.81
C PHE A 28 44.21 -4.97 -21.66
N ASP A 29 44.10 -3.80 -21.08
CA ASP A 29 43.56 -2.55 -21.61
C ASP A 29 42.12 -2.66 -22.12
N ASN A 30 41.28 -1.72 -21.70
CA ASN A 30 39.84 -1.66 -22.05
C ASN A 30 39.11 -2.98 -21.79
N VAL A 31 39.40 -3.62 -20.65
CA VAL A 31 38.79 -4.89 -20.28
C VAL A 31 37.32 -4.68 -19.93
N LEU A 32 36.44 -5.45 -20.57
CA LEU A 32 35.00 -5.52 -20.29
C LEU A 32 34.62 -6.98 -20.03
N ILE A 33 34.05 -7.24 -18.88
CA ILE A 33 33.51 -8.56 -18.51
C ILE A 33 32.03 -8.41 -18.20
N ILE A 34 31.19 -9.21 -18.84
CA ILE A 34 29.74 -9.23 -18.59
C ILE A 34 29.33 -10.66 -18.22
N LYS A 35 28.68 -10.80 -17.07
CA LYS A 35 28.07 -12.07 -16.60
C LYS A 35 26.55 -12.00 -16.75
N ASP A 36 25.96 -12.97 -17.49
CA ASP A 36 24.50 -13.15 -17.64
C ASP A 36 23.73 -11.89 -18.11
N ASN A 37 24.38 -10.94 -18.78
CA ASN A 37 23.85 -9.62 -19.12
C ASN A 37 23.34 -8.81 -17.90
N LYS A 38 23.67 -9.21 -16.68
CA LYS A 38 23.24 -8.56 -15.44
C LYS A 38 24.35 -7.75 -14.82
N ILE A 39 25.52 -8.34 -14.63
CA ILE A 39 26.68 -7.71 -14.00
C ILE A 39 27.71 -7.40 -15.06
N GLN A 40 28.11 -6.15 -15.13
CA GLN A 40 29.13 -5.65 -16.03
C GLN A 40 30.29 -5.09 -15.21
N THR A 41 31.54 -5.49 -15.54
CA THR A 41 32.74 -4.88 -14.97
C THR A 41 33.63 -4.33 -16.06
N GLN A 42 34.27 -3.20 -15.79
CA GLN A 42 35.26 -2.55 -16.64
C GLN A 42 36.53 -2.34 -15.83
N SER A 43 37.70 -2.65 -16.43
CA SER A 43 39.00 -2.52 -15.77
C SER A 43 40.11 -2.28 -16.78
N ASN A 44 41.32 -1.97 -16.31
CA ASN A 44 42.51 -1.91 -17.17
C ASN A 44 43.17 -3.27 -17.29
N TYR A 45 43.07 -4.08 -16.25
CA TYR A 45 43.63 -5.42 -16.21
C TYR A 45 42.64 -6.40 -15.57
N ALA A 46 42.59 -7.65 -16.10
CA ALA A 46 41.91 -8.75 -15.45
C ALA A 46 42.69 -10.06 -15.58
N PHE A 47 42.79 -10.77 -14.48
CA PHE A 47 43.24 -12.16 -14.40
C PHE A 47 42.04 -13.06 -14.18
N VAL A 48 41.89 -14.07 -15.05
CA VAL A 48 40.75 -14.99 -15.01
C VAL A 48 41.27 -16.43 -14.94
N ASP A 49 41.02 -17.12 -13.83
CA ASP A 49 41.21 -18.55 -13.68
C ASP A 49 39.87 -19.25 -13.99
N MET A 50 39.75 -19.79 -15.20
CA MET A 50 38.50 -20.41 -15.65
C MET A 50 38.20 -21.72 -14.94
N LYS A 51 39.24 -22.41 -14.45
CA LYS A 51 39.10 -23.69 -13.75
C LYS A 51 38.49 -23.53 -12.37
N ASN A 52 38.89 -22.48 -11.65
CA ASN A 52 38.48 -22.22 -10.27
C ASN A 52 37.40 -21.12 -10.17
N ASP A 53 36.99 -20.52 -11.29
CA ASP A 53 36.06 -19.40 -11.38
C ASP A 53 36.49 -18.18 -10.53
N ILE A 54 37.78 -17.83 -10.64
CA ILE A 54 38.38 -16.69 -9.95
C ILE A 54 38.66 -15.57 -10.97
N ILE A 55 38.26 -14.35 -10.65
CA ILE A 55 38.51 -13.16 -11.47
C ILE A 55 39.06 -12.06 -10.60
N ASN A 56 40.26 -11.57 -10.91
CA ASN A 56 40.87 -10.41 -10.26
C ASN A 56 40.95 -9.25 -11.25
N GLN A 57 40.54 -8.07 -10.83
CA GLN A 57 40.50 -6.86 -11.66
C GLN A 57 41.06 -5.64 -10.92
N ASP A 58 41.79 -4.75 -11.62
CA ASP A 58 42.44 -3.56 -11.06
C ASP A 58 42.59 -2.44 -12.11
N PRO A 59 42.13 -1.19 -11.88
CA PRO A 59 41.01 -0.83 -11.02
C PRO A 59 39.70 -1.33 -11.64
N VAL A 60 38.60 -1.36 -10.91
CA VAL A 60 37.33 -1.89 -11.43
C VAL A 60 36.18 -0.90 -11.25
N PHE A 61 35.42 -0.74 -12.33
CA PHE A 61 34.06 -0.19 -12.30
C PHE A 61 33.08 -1.35 -12.50
N LEU A 62 32.21 -1.57 -11.52
CA LEU A 62 31.17 -2.62 -11.55
C LEU A 62 29.79 -1.95 -11.67
N MET A 63 28.95 -2.46 -12.55
CA MET A 63 27.55 -2.06 -12.69
C MET A 63 26.65 -3.30 -12.66
N ASP A 64 25.65 -3.27 -11.79
CA ASP A 64 24.55 -4.22 -11.81
C ASP A 64 23.36 -3.62 -12.56
N ASN A 65 23.09 -4.13 -13.74
CA ASN A 65 22.01 -3.66 -14.61
C ASN A 65 20.60 -3.97 -14.07
N THR A 66 20.49 -4.86 -13.06
CA THR A 66 19.20 -5.23 -12.45
C THR A 66 18.76 -4.20 -11.42
N SER A 67 19.70 -3.78 -10.57
CA SER A 67 19.46 -2.82 -9.48
C SER A 67 19.82 -1.37 -9.85
N ASN A 68 20.48 -1.15 -10.98
CA ASN A 68 21.09 0.12 -11.37
C ASN A 68 22.11 0.65 -10.35
N ILE A 69 22.68 -0.25 -9.55
CA ILE A 69 23.76 0.10 -8.61
C ILE A 69 25.10 -0.04 -9.31
N TRP A 70 25.94 0.96 -9.16
CA TRP A 70 27.31 0.92 -9.62
C TRP A 70 28.31 1.06 -8.47
N SER A 71 29.45 0.43 -8.63
CA SER A 71 30.57 0.58 -7.69
C SER A 71 31.86 0.86 -8.44
N ASN A 72 32.65 1.78 -7.91
CA ASN A 72 34.03 2.02 -8.34
C ASN A 72 34.97 1.58 -7.21
N SER A 73 35.91 0.70 -7.49
CA SER A 73 36.80 0.11 -6.48
C SER A 73 38.24 0.08 -6.97
N LYS A 74 39.17 0.09 -6.02
CA LYS A 74 40.60 -0.02 -6.35
C LYS A 74 40.92 -1.40 -6.92
N GLU A 75 40.39 -2.45 -6.29
CA GLU A 75 40.58 -3.83 -6.68
C GLU A 75 39.27 -4.60 -6.52
N ALA A 76 39.03 -5.58 -7.37
CA ALA A 76 37.96 -6.54 -7.22
C ALA A 76 38.52 -7.96 -7.34
N ASN A 77 38.09 -8.81 -6.42
CA ASN A 77 38.38 -10.24 -6.44
C ASN A 77 37.07 -11.00 -6.43
N LYS A 78 36.81 -11.75 -7.48
CA LYS A 78 35.67 -12.66 -7.55
C LYS A 78 36.12 -14.08 -7.27
N ASP A 79 35.54 -14.70 -6.29
CA ASP A 79 35.64 -16.14 -6.00
C ASP A 79 34.23 -16.75 -6.05
N LYS A 80 33.97 -17.53 -7.08
CA LYS A 80 32.64 -18.11 -7.38
C LYS A 80 31.57 -17.00 -7.48
N ASP A 81 30.67 -16.93 -6.51
CA ASP A 81 29.51 -16.02 -6.51
C ASP A 81 29.72 -14.76 -5.70
N VAL A 82 30.86 -14.63 -4.99
CA VAL A 82 31.19 -13.47 -4.18
C VAL A 82 32.23 -12.60 -4.86
N ILE A 83 31.90 -11.30 -5.00
CA ILE A 83 32.81 -10.27 -5.51
C ILE A 83 33.22 -9.38 -4.33
N THR A 84 34.48 -9.48 -3.89
CA THR A 84 35.06 -8.58 -2.88
C THR A 84 35.62 -7.35 -3.56
N LEU A 85 35.24 -6.19 -3.08
CA LEU A 85 35.63 -4.86 -3.60
C LEU A 85 36.43 -4.11 -2.53
N GLU A 86 37.63 -3.67 -2.84
CA GLU A 86 38.43 -2.90 -1.89
C GLU A 86 38.37 -1.39 -2.16
N ASN A 87 38.23 -0.60 -1.08
CA ASN A 87 38.07 0.85 -1.14
C ASN A 87 36.98 1.27 -2.12
N SER A 88 35.77 0.74 -1.93
CA SER A 88 34.68 0.92 -2.86
C SER A 88 33.88 2.20 -2.63
N ILE A 89 33.44 2.78 -3.73
CA ILE A 89 32.44 3.87 -3.79
C ILE A 89 31.24 3.31 -4.52
N LEU A 90 30.08 3.34 -3.88
CA LEU A 90 28.83 2.78 -4.39
C LEU A 90 27.76 3.87 -4.47
N SER A 91 26.99 3.87 -5.55
CA SER A 91 25.81 4.73 -5.75
C SER A 91 24.87 4.14 -6.78
N SER A 92 23.64 4.66 -6.84
CA SER A 92 22.68 4.43 -7.93
C SER A 92 22.37 5.69 -8.74
N CYS A 93 23.13 6.78 -8.52
CA CYS A 93 22.96 8.00 -9.30
C CYS A 93 23.63 7.83 -10.68
N ASP A 94 22.86 8.10 -11.73
CA ASP A 94 23.35 8.10 -13.11
C ASP A 94 24.02 9.44 -13.45
N CYS A 95 25.12 9.77 -12.73
CA CYS A 95 25.87 11.01 -12.93
C CYS A 95 27.33 10.87 -12.47
N ILE A 96 28.22 11.63 -13.11
CA ILE A 96 29.67 11.63 -12.81
C ILE A 96 29.96 12.07 -11.36
N ASP A 97 29.14 12.97 -10.81
CA ASP A 97 29.24 13.46 -9.44
C ASP A 97 27.92 13.11 -8.69
N PRO A 98 27.88 11.94 -8.03
CA PRO A 98 26.65 11.45 -7.44
C PRO A 98 26.19 12.33 -6.27
N ILE A 99 24.88 12.60 -6.21
CA ILE A 99 24.26 13.36 -5.10
C ILE A 99 24.50 12.64 -3.78
N TRP A 100 24.46 11.29 -3.80
CA TRP A 100 24.77 10.47 -2.65
C TRP A 100 25.73 9.34 -3.03
N SER A 101 26.60 8.95 -2.12
CA SER A 101 27.49 7.79 -2.28
C SER A 101 27.78 7.14 -0.93
N ILE A 102 27.97 5.83 -0.96
CA ILE A 102 28.47 5.07 0.17
C ILE A 102 29.94 4.74 -0.15
N ARG A 103 30.85 5.16 0.73
CA ARG A 103 32.29 4.85 0.62
C ARG A 103 32.65 3.90 1.74
N SER A 104 33.19 2.73 1.39
CA SER A 104 33.53 1.66 2.33
C SER A 104 34.99 1.23 2.20
N SER A 105 35.55 0.70 3.28
CA SER A 105 36.91 0.13 3.25
C SER A 105 36.97 -1.14 2.41
N SER A 106 35.91 -1.99 2.52
CA SER A 106 35.67 -3.14 1.65
C SER A 106 34.19 -3.41 1.53
N SER A 107 33.80 -4.16 0.50
CA SER A 107 32.44 -4.62 0.29
C SER A 107 32.45 -6.02 -0.33
N ASP A 108 31.55 -6.88 0.10
CA ASP A 108 31.34 -8.20 -0.47
C ASP A 108 29.97 -8.24 -1.14
N TYR A 109 29.96 -8.49 -2.44
CA TYR A 109 28.75 -8.64 -3.21
C TYR A 109 28.53 -10.12 -3.56
N ASP A 110 27.53 -10.74 -2.93
CA ASP A 110 27.05 -12.08 -3.26
C ASP A 110 26.06 -11.97 -4.44
N THR A 111 26.48 -12.45 -5.61
CA THR A 111 25.71 -12.34 -6.85
C THR A 111 24.58 -13.36 -6.96
N GLU A 112 24.60 -14.45 -6.18
CA GLU A 112 23.53 -15.44 -6.11
C GLU A 112 22.47 -14.99 -5.09
N ALA A 113 22.90 -14.64 -3.87
CA ALA A 113 22.02 -14.12 -2.84
C ALA A 113 21.52 -12.70 -3.12
N MET A 114 22.08 -11.99 -4.11
CA MET A 114 21.78 -10.57 -4.41
C MET A 114 21.89 -9.70 -3.15
N TRP A 115 23.02 -9.83 -2.44
CA TRP A 115 23.25 -9.19 -1.16
C TRP A 115 24.62 -8.50 -1.12
N MET A 116 24.64 -7.24 -0.70
CA MET A 116 25.83 -6.44 -0.52
C MET A 116 26.15 -6.25 0.95
N ASN A 117 27.32 -6.67 1.39
CA ASN A 117 27.89 -6.35 2.71
C ASN A 117 28.90 -5.22 2.54
N THR A 118 28.83 -4.19 3.36
CA THR A 118 29.78 -3.08 3.35
C THR A 118 30.40 -2.91 4.72
N TYR A 119 31.73 -2.73 4.76
CA TYR A 119 32.48 -2.58 6.00
C TYR A 119 33.00 -1.14 6.13
N ASN A 120 32.79 -0.55 7.31
CA ASN A 120 33.07 0.85 7.60
C ASN A 120 32.44 1.83 6.60
N PRO A 121 31.18 1.61 6.16
CA PRO A 121 30.57 2.52 5.21
C PRO A 121 30.34 3.90 5.81
N ARG A 122 30.60 4.90 4.97
CA ARG A 122 30.29 6.31 5.22
C ARG A 122 29.35 6.78 4.13
N LEU A 123 28.20 7.26 4.52
CA LEU A 123 27.25 7.89 3.60
C LEU A 123 27.68 9.33 3.36
N TYR A 124 27.81 9.69 2.10
CA TYR A 124 28.10 11.05 1.65
C TYR A 124 26.91 11.63 0.92
N VAL A 125 26.59 12.88 1.22
CA VAL A 125 25.74 13.72 0.37
C VAL A 125 26.68 14.70 -0.34
N LYS A 126 26.83 14.52 -1.66
CA LYS A 126 27.92 15.08 -2.43
C LYS A 126 29.27 14.69 -1.82
N ASN A 127 30.03 15.62 -1.30
CA ASN A 127 31.35 15.36 -0.69
C ASN A 127 31.33 15.50 0.85
N VAL A 128 30.15 15.65 1.48
CA VAL A 128 30.02 15.78 2.94
C VAL A 128 29.64 14.44 3.54
N PRO A 129 30.46 13.85 4.45
CA PRO A 129 30.07 12.64 5.18
C PRO A 129 28.97 12.98 6.19
N VAL A 130 27.82 12.33 6.07
CA VAL A 130 26.64 12.60 6.91
C VAL A 130 26.33 11.46 7.90
N PHE A 131 26.83 10.25 7.60
CA PHE A 131 26.55 9.09 8.44
C PHE A 131 27.67 8.05 8.33
N TYR A 132 27.91 7.30 9.43
CA TYR A 132 28.88 6.21 9.51
C TYR A 132 28.30 5.03 10.25
N LEU A 133 28.58 3.82 9.75
CA LEU A 133 28.35 2.56 10.43
C LEU A 133 29.61 1.68 10.38
N PRO A 134 29.87 0.82 11.37
CA PRO A 134 30.94 -0.16 11.27
C PRO A 134 30.64 -1.26 10.23
N TYR A 135 29.38 -1.56 10.02
CA TYR A 135 28.89 -2.55 9.06
C TYR A 135 27.48 -2.18 8.58
N PHE A 136 27.24 -2.41 7.29
CA PHE A 136 25.91 -2.26 6.70
C PHE A 136 25.72 -3.26 5.56
N GLY A 137 24.70 -4.13 5.68
CA GLY A 137 24.30 -5.09 4.66
C GLY A 137 22.92 -4.79 4.12
N PHE A 138 22.74 -4.92 2.81
CA PHE A 138 21.46 -4.66 2.15
C PHE A 138 21.28 -5.52 0.91
N PRO A 139 20.01 -5.86 0.54
CA PRO A 139 19.71 -6.53 -0.71
C PRO A 139 19.91 -5.58 -1.90
N THR A 140 20.38 -6.12 -3.01
CA THR A 140 20.53 -5.38 -4.27
C THR A 140 19.36 -5.61 -5.23
N ASP A 141 18.47 -6.56 -4.90
CA ASP A 141 17.26 -6.86 -5.63
C ASP A 141 16.00 -6.35 -4.92
N THR A 142 14.83 -6.53 -5.54
CA THR A 142 13.52 -6.11 -5.01
C THR A 142 12.77 -7.22 -4.26
N THR A 143 13.42 -8.35 -3.96
CA THR A 143 12.76 -9.44 -3.23
C THR A 143 12.43 -9.04 -1.79
N ARG A 144 11.29 -9.52 -1.31
CA ARG A 144 10.88 -9.30 0.08
C ARG A 144 11.82 -10.04 1.03
N ARG A 145 12.45 -9.32 1.96
CA ARG A 145 13.38 -9.89 2.94
C ARG A 145 13.17 -9.26 4.30
N THR A 146 13.36 -10.07 5.35
CA THR A 146 13.42 -9.57 6.73
C THR A 146 14.62 -8.65 6.92
N GLY A 147 14.40 -7.48 7.52
CA GLY A 147 15.47 -6.50 7.76
C GLY A 147 14.99 -5.21 8.39
N LEU A 148 15.93 -4.34 8.66
CA LEU A 148 15.68 -2.98 9.12
C LEU A 148 15.35 -2.10 7.91
N LEU A 149 14.26 -1.35 7.99
CA LEU A 149 13.96 -0.30 7.00
C LEU A 149 14.64 1.00 7.41
N LEU A 150 14.56 2.00 6.54
CA LEU A 150 15.14 3.31 6.84
C LEU A 150 14.45 3.92 8.06
N PRO A 151 15.22 4.42 9.05
CA PRO A 151 14.64 5.05 10.22
C PRO A 151 14.07 6.44 9.86
N THR A 152 12.99 6.79 10.52
CA THR A 152 12.47 8.17 10.51
C THR A 152 13.06 8.94 11.69
N MET A 153 13.56 10.13 11.40
CA MET A 153 14.13 11.04 12.39
C MET A 153 13.52 12.43 12.24
N GLY A 154 13.17 13.04 13.34
CA GLY A 154 12.59 14.37 13.35
C GLY A 154 12.90 15.12 14.65
N TYR A 155 12.61 16.41 14.66
CA TYR A 155 12.74 17.24 15.87
C TYR A 155 11.58 18.22 15.94
N SER A 156 10.97 18.30 17.10
CA SER A 156 9.94 19.27 17.45
C SER A 156 10.27 19.89 18.80
N SER A 157 10.01 21.18 18.96
CA SER A 157 10.23 21.87 20.24
C SER A 157 9.34 21.35 21.36
N SER A 158 8.18 20.75 21.03
CA SER A 158 7.22 20.22 21.98
C SER A 158 7.46 18.76 22.34
N GLU A 159 8.01 17.96 21.42
CA GLU A 159 8.15 16.50 21.59
C GLU A 159 9.62 16.03 21.69
N GLY A 160 10.55 16.96 21.39
CA GLY A 160 11.98 16.68 21.35
C GLY A 160 12.40 15.98 20.08
N PHE A 161 13.43 15.14 20.16
CA PHE A 161 13.91 14.32 19.05
C PHE A 161 13.04 13.08 18.89
N LEU A 162 12.54 12.87 17.68
CA LEU A 162 11.84 11.67 17.24
C LEU A 162 12.84 10.71 16.60
N TYR A 163 12.83 9.47 17.02
CA TYR A 163 13.45 8.34 16.33
C TYR A 163 12.46 7.20 16.21
N SER A 164 12.27 6.72 15.00
CA SER A 164 11.42 5.57 14.69
C SER A 164 12.17 4.61 13.79
N GLN A 165 12.25 3.32 14.16
CA GLN A 165 12.99 2.29 13.44
C GLN A 165 12.05 1.19 12.97
N PRO A 166 11.56 1.22 11.73
CA PRO A 166 10.77 0.11 11.23
C PRO A 166 11.62 -1.15 11.03
N ILE A 167 11.08 -2.28 11.45
CA ILE A 167 11.64 -3.63 11.33
C ILE A 167 10.66 -4.44 10.49
N PHE A 168 11.06 -4.82 9.30
CA PHE A 168 10.25 -5.64 8.41
C PHE A 168 10.59 -7.11 8.59
N ILE A 169 9.59 -7.95 8.80
CA ILE A 169 9.70 -9.39 9.01
C ILE A 169 8.84 -10.08 7.98
N ALA A 170 9.46 -10.79 7.04
CA ALA A 170 8.81 -11.51 5.94
C ALA A 170 9.12 -13.02 6.05
N PRO A 171 8.40 -13.77 6.90
CA PRO A 171 8.66 -15.20 7.12
C PRO A 171 8.17 -16.06 5.95
N ALA A 172 7.17 -15.60 5.18
CA ALA A 172 6.59 -16.30 4.06
C ALA A 172 6.11 -15.31 2.97
N ASP A 173 5.75 -15.83 1.80
CA ASP A 173 5.33 -14.99 0.66
C ASP A 173 3.92 -14.38 0.85
N ASP A 174 3.09 -15.05 1.65
CA ASP A 174 1.69 -14.71 1.85
C ASP A 174 1.44 -13.77 3.04
N TYR A 175 2.42 -13.57 3.94
CA TYR A 175 2.29 -12.60 5.04
C TYR A 175 3.59 -11.92 5.42
N ASP A 176 3.44 -10.77 6.05
CA ASP A 176 4.54 -10.03 6.67
C ASP A 176 4.08 -9.25 7.91
N ILE A 177 5.08 -8.85 8.70
CA ILE A 177 4.90 -8.03 9.90
C ILE A 177 5.90 -6.88 9.82
N GLU A 178 5.44 -5.68 10.07
CA GLU A 178 6.29 -4.52 10.27
C GLU A 178 6.12 -4.03 11.72
N LEU A 179 7.20 -4.04 12.48
CA LEU A 179 7.25 -3.49 13.83
C LEU A 179 7.92 -2.11 13.79
N ILE A 180 7.32 -1.12 14.42
CA ILE A 180 7.76 0.28 14.35
C ILE A 180 7.92 0.83 15.77
N PRO A 181 8.98 0.44 16.50
CA PRO A 181 9.32 1.09 17.76
C PRO A 181 9.72 2.55 17.53
N GLN A 182 9.21 3.43 18.38
CA GLN A 182 9.55 4.85 18.32
C GLN A 182 9.77 5.44 19.72
N ILE A 183 10.59 6.48 19.76
CA ILE A 183 10.80 7.32 20.93
C ILE A 183 10.73 8.81 20.54
N ARG A 184 10.08 9.60 21.36
CA ARG A 184 10.05 11.07 21.32
C ARG A 184 10.59 11.57 22.67
N THR A 185 11.81 12.12 22.66
CA THR A 185 12.62 12.29 23.88
C THR A 185 11.98 13.14 24.98
N GLN A 186 11.07 14.04 24.63
CA GLN A 186 10.34 14.87 25.60
C GLN A 186 8.91 14.37 25.82
N ARG A 187 8.35 13.53 24.91
CA ARG A 187 6.95 13.11 24.97
C ARG A 187 6.77 11.71 25.53
N GLY A 188 7.48 10.71 25.03
CA GLY A 188 7.26 9.34 25.41
C GLY A 188 7.85 8.32 24.45
N TYR A 189 7.38 7.08 24.56
CA TYR A 189 7.82 5.96 23.72
C TYR A 189 6.68 5.02 23.42
N GLY A 190 6.81 4.29 22.32
CA GLY A 190 5.80 3.32 21.89
C GLY A 190 6.29 2.38 20.81
N SER A 191 5.40 1.54 20.36
CA SER A 191 5.62 0.67 19.21
C SER A 191 4.31 0.46 18.47
N TYR A 192 4.41 0.48 17.14
CA TYR A 192 3.31 0.13 16.23
C TYR A 192 3.64 -1.15 15.50
N ALA A 193 2.62 -1.85 15.05
CA ALA A 193 2.75 -3.07 14.29
C ALA A 193 1.75 -3.08 13.14
N ASN A 194 2.21 -3.44 11.95
CA ASN A 194 1.39 -3.71 10.78
C ASN A 194 1.55 -5.19 10.42
N PHE A 195 0.46 -5.93 10.37
CA PHE A 195 0.41 -7.31 9.89
C PHE A 195 -0.37 -7.34 8.59
N ARG A 196 0.21 -7.92 7.54
CA ARG A 196 -0.43 -8.09 6.23
C ARG A 196 -0.45 -9.56 5.87
N TYR A 197 -1.59 -10.01 5.35
CA TYR A 197 -1.79 -11.39 4.90
C TYR A 197 -2.63 -11.42 3.63
N ALA A 198 -2.22 -12.22 2.66
CA ALA A 198 -2.94 -12.45 1.41
C ALA A 198 -2.77 -13.91 0.99
N ASP A 199 -3.84 -14.71 1.13
CA ASP A 199 -3.84 -16.13 0.73
C ASP A 199 -4.13 -16.32 -0.76
N SER A 200 -4.59 -15.28 -1.45
CA SER A 200 -4.91 -15.31 -2.86
C SER A 200 -4.91 -13.89 -3.45
N PRO A 201 -4.91 -13.71 -4.79
CA PRO A 201 -5.08 -12.41 -5.42
C PRO A 201 -6.39 -11.70 -5.08
N ASP A 202 -7.40 -12.46 -4.62
CA ASP A 202 -8.74 -11.96 -4.28
C ASP A 202 -8.92 -11.68 -2.78
N SER A 203 -7.86 -11.79 -1.97
CA SER A 203 -7.94 -11.68 -0.52
C SER A 203 -6.79 -10.86 0.03
N MET A 204 -7.09 -9.93 0.92
CA MET A 204 -6.11 -9.13 1.65
C MET A 204 -6.62 -8.82 3.06
N LEU A 205 -5.79 -9.12 4.05
CA LEU A 205 -5.97 -8.71 5.44
C LEU A 205 -4.83 -7.76 5.82
N ASN A 206 -5.19 -6.62 6.38
CA ASN A 206 -4.24 -5.67 6.95
C ASN A 206 -4.69 -5.33 8.37
N VAL A 207 -3.83 -5.63 9.34
CA VAL A 207 -4.07 -5.33 10.75
C VAL A 207 -2.98 -4.37 11.24
N LYS A 208 -3.40 -3.18 11.65
CA LYS A 208 -2.51 -2.18 12.24
C LYS A 208 -2.89 -2.01 13.71
N THR A 209 -1.92 -2.06 14.58
CA THR A 209 -2.11 -1.82 16.02
C THR A 209 -0.92 -1.06 16.59
N GLY A 210 -1.06 -0.54 17.78
CA GLY A 210 0.03 0.13 18.45
C GLY A 210 -0.31 0.57 19.85
N TYR A 211 0.75 0.89 20.56
CA TYR A 211 0.70 1.42 21.91
C TYR A 211 1.78 2.50 22.07
N PHE A 212 1.42 3.63 22.63
CA PHE A 212 2.32 4.72 22.97
C PHE A 212 2.05 5.20 24.38
N LYS A 213 3.11 5.38 25.18
CA LYS A 213 3.06 5.88 26.55
C LYS A 213 3.76 7.22 26.63
N GLU A 214 3.04 8.25 27.07
CA GLU A 214 3.61 9.57 27.37
C GLU A 214 4.34 9.55 28.74
N PHE A 215 5.36 10.38 28.87
CA PHE A 215 6.00 10.63 30.16
C PHE A 215 5.08 11.46 31.05
N ASP A 216 5.09 11.22 32.35
CA ASP A 216 4.24 11.88 33.34
C ASP A 216 4.39 13.41 33.34
N ASN A 217 5.53 13.92 32.92
CA ASN A 217 5.86 15.33 32.88
C ASN A 217 5.60 16.01 31.52
N TYR A 218 5.11 15.28 30.50
CA TYR A 218 4.97 15.85 29.16
C TYR A 218 3.86 16.90 29.07
N ARG A 219 2.69 16.60 29.52
CA ARG A 219 1.55 17.52 29.64
C ARG A 219 0.67 17.05 30.78
N SER A 220 0.00 17.97 31.46
CA SER A 220 -1.02 17.66 32.49
C SER A 220 -2.29 17.16 31.79
N LYS A 221 -2.26 15.96 31.23
CA LYS A 221 -3.42 15.29 30.61
C LYS A 221 -3.90 14.13 31.45
N GLU A 222 -5.20 13.88 31.41
CA GLU A 222 -5.83 12.75 32.12
C GLU A 222 -5.42 11.39 31.56
N GLN A 223 -4.95 11.33 30.29
CA GLN A 223 -4.63 10.09 29.60
C GLN A 223 -3.20 10.12 29.07
N LEU A 224 -2.39 9.18 29.54
CA LEU A 224 -0.97 9.04 29.19
C LEU A 224 -0.71 7.84 28.26
N GLU A 225 -1.70 7.01 28.01
CA GLU A 225 -1.57 5.80 27.21
C GLU A 225 -2.49 5.87 25.99
N HIS A 226 -1.91 5.69 24.81
CA HIS A 226 -2.60 5.79 23.53
C HIS A 226 -2.46 4.45 22.80
N TYR A 227 -3.59 3.85 22.44
CA TYR A 227 -3.60 2.58 21.73
C TYR A 227 -4.81 2.46 20.80
N GLY A 228 -4.65 1.62 19.79
CA GLY A 228 -5.70 1.39 18.82
C GLY A 228 -5.49 0.13 17.99
N LEU A 229 -6.50 -0.20 17.21
CA LEU A 229 -6.55 -1.35 16.33
C LEU A 229 -7.32 -0.99 15.07
N ASP A 230 -6.69 -1.18 13.93
CA ASP A 230 -7.31 -1.05 12.60
C ASP A 230 -7.24 -2.40 11.91
N ILE A 231 -8.35 -2.90 11.43
CA ILE A 231 -8.45 -4.13 10.65
C ILE A 231 -9.13 -3.81 9.34
N ASP A 232 -8.44 -3.99 8.23
CA ASP A 232 -8.99 -3.96 6.89
C ASP A 232 -8.91 -5.38 6.31
N TYR A 233 -10.04 -5.94 5.95
CA TYR A 233 -10.15 -7.24 5.31
C TYR A 233 -11.00 -7.15 4.07
N GLU A 234 -10.47 -7.65 2.98
CA GLU A 234 -11.15 -7.77 1.70
C GLU A 234 -11.01 -9.19 1.18
N ARG A 235 -12.12 -9.78 0.76
CA ARG A 235 -12.13 -11.05 0.03
C ARG A 235 -13.22 -11.02 -1.02
N LYS A 236 -12.86 -11.28 -2.27
CA LYS A 236 -13.75 -11.39 -3.43
C LYS A 236 -13.96 -12.85 -3.81
N ASN A 237 -14.98 -13.12 -4.61
CA ASN A 237 -15.25 -14.43 -5.22
C ASN A 237 -15.37 -15.57 -4.20
N ILE A 238 -16.11 -15.35 -3.09
CA ILE A 238 -16.29 -16.32 -2.00
C ILE A 238 -17.20 -17.46 -2.45
N PHE A 239 -18.37 -17.13 -3.00
CA PHE A 239 -19.40 -18.06 -3.47
C PHE A 239 -19.63 -17.95 -4.98
N ALA A 240 -19.36 -16.80 -5.58
CA ALA A 240 -19.52 -16.56 -7.01
C ALA A 240 -18.45 -17.33 -7.80
N LYS A 241 -18.86 -18.39 -8.49
CA LYS A 241 -17.97 -19.22 -9.31
C LYS A 241 -17.99 -18.86 -10.79
N ASN A 242 -18.95 -18.04 -11.21
CA ASN A 242 -19.13 -17.63 -12.59
C ASN A 242 -18.52 -16.24 -12.81
N LYS A 243 -17.95 -15.97 -13.99
CA LYS A 243 -17.39 -14.65 -14.35
C LYS A 243 -18.42 -13.52 -14.37
N GLU A 244 -19.70 -13.86 -14.50
CA GLU A 244 -20.81 -12.90 -14.52
C GLU A 244 -21.32 -12.52 -13.12
N HIS A 245 -21.01 -13.34 -12.12
CA HIS A 245 -21.40 -13.13 -10.73
C HIS A 245 -20.18 -12.69 -9.93
N GLN A 246 -20.40 -11.75 -9.03
CA GLN A 246 -19.37 -11.23 -8.13
C GLN A 246 -19.92 -11.18 -6.72
N ASP A 247 -19.15 -11.63 -5.76
CA ASP A 247 -19.45 -11.45 -4.36
C ASP A 247 -18.19 -11.10 -3.57
N GLY A 248 -18.40 -10.56 -2.39
CA GLY A 248 -17.26 -10.23 -1.55
C GLY A 248 -17.64 -9.75 -0.16
N VAL A 249 -16.67 -9.88 0.74
CA VAL A 249 -16.70 -9.29 2.07
C VAL A 249 -15.67 -8.17 2.11
N PHE A 250 -16.10 -7.02 2.63
CA PHE A 250 -15.23 -5.90 2.96
C PHE A 250 -15.44 -5.55 4.43
N THR A 251 -14.36 -5.49 5.16
CA THR A 251 -14.37 -5.17 6.59
C THR A 251 -13.34 -4.07 6.85
N SER A 252 -13.75 -3.04 7.58
CA SER A 252 -12.89 -1.98 8.05
C SER A 252 -13.28 -1.69 9.49
N ILE A 253 -12.54 -2.26 10.45
CA ILE A 253 -12.79 -2.07 11.88
C ILE A 253 -11.74 -1.10 12.41
N ARG A 254 -12.20 -0.09 13.12
CA ARG A 254 -11.37 0.95 13.73
C ARG A 254 -11.71 1.05 15.21
N TYR A 255 -10.70 0.84 16.04
CA TYR A 255 -10.78 1.03 17.48
C TYR A 255 -9.63 1.92 17.95
N LEU A 256 -9.91 2.89 18.77
CA LEU A 256 -8.92 3.72 19.43
C LEU A 256 -9.46 4.15 20.80
N ASN A 257 -8.55 4.32 21.75
CA ASN A 257 -8.93 4.82 23.07
C ASN A 257 -9.05 6.34 23.09
N ASP A 258 -8.31 7.04 22.23
CA ASP A 258 -8.37 8.50 22.06
C ASP A 258 -7.80 8.93 20.69
N ILE A 259 -8.05 10.19 20.33
CA ILE A 259 -7.66 10.76 19.03
C ILE A 259 -6.14 10.96 18.89
N GLU A 260 -5.40 11.08 19.98
CA GLU A 260 -3.94 11.26 19.97
C GLU A 260 -3.22 10.03 19.39
N TYR A 261 -3.83 8.84 19.51
CA TYR A 261 -3.31 7.62 18.90
C TYR A 261 -3.06 7.76 17.40
N ILE A 262 -3.96 8.44 16.69
CA ILE A 262 -3.85 8.64 15.24
C ILE A 262 -2.69 9.57 14.91
N THR A 263 -2.58 10.69 15.61
CA THR A 263 -1.52 11.68 15.38
C THR A 263 -0.12 11.15 15.72
N LEU A 264 -0.03 10.18 16.62
CA LEU A 264 1.21 9.54 17.02
C LEU A 264 1.67 8.47 16.02
N LYS A 265 0.72 7.84 15.33
CA LYS A 265 0.97 6.76 14.37
C LYS A 265 1.39 7.27 12.99
N GLU A 266 0.78 8.34 12.52
CA GLU A 266 0.96 8.86 11.16
C GLU A 266 1.62 10.23 11.18
N GLU A 267 2.62 10.42 10.32
CA GLU A 267 3.28 11.70 10.11
C GLU A 267 2.46 12.66 9.21
N ASP A 268 1.41 12.15 8.52
CA ASP A 268 0.56 12.94 7.64
C ASP A 268 -0.64 13.53 8.39
N ASP A 269 -0.54 14.80 8.72
CA ASP A 269 -1.53 15.60 9.47
C ASP A 269 -2.89 15.80 8.77
N ASN A 270 -3.12 15.24 7.57
CA ASN A 270 -4.24 15.64 6.72
C ASN A 270 -5.45 14.71 6.73
N LEU A 271 -5.44 13.59 7.45
CA LEU A 271 -6.45 12.54 7.26
C LEU A 271 -7.63 12.55 8.25
N TRP A 272 -7.59 13.30 9.36
CA TRP A 272 -8.63 13.18 10.40
C TRP A 272 -9.13 14.54 10.93
N THR A 273 -10.03 15.14 10.16
CA THR A 273 -10.85 16.26 10.65
C THR A 273 -12.13 15.80 11.37
N ASP A 274 -12.53 14.54 11.19
CA ASP A 274 -13.77 14.01 11.75
C ASP A 274 -13.53 13.33 13.11
N LYS A 275 -14.23 13.84 14.12
CA LYS A 275 -14.23 13.27 15.46
C LYS A 275 -14.93 11.91 15.57
N LYS A 276 -15.56 11.45 14.49
CA LYS A 276 -16.26 10.16 14.41
C LYS A 276 -15.45 9.15 13.64
N VAL A 277 -15.18 8.02 14.26
CA VAL A 277 -14.47 6.89 13.68
C VAL A 277 -15.50 5.85 13.23
N GLU A 278 -15.50 5.51 11.96
CA GLU A 278 -16.40 4.51 11.36
C GLU A 278 -15.74 3.14 11.32
N SER A 279 -16.43 2.14 11.86
CA SER A 279 -16.17 0.72 11.57
C SER A 279 -17.28 0.19 10.69
N LYS A 280 -16.94 -0.55 9.65
CA LYS A 280 -17.91 -1.14 8.72
C LYS A 280 -17.58 -2.58 8.37
N VAL A 281 -18.61 -3.38 8.21
CA VAL A 281 -18.54 -4.73 7.65
C VAL A 281 -19.64 -4.82 6.61
N ASN A 282 -19.31 -5.27 5.41
CA ASN A 282 -20.28 -5.50 4.37
C ASN A 282 -20.01 -6.78 3.59
N TYR A 283 -21.10 -7.46 3.23
CA TYR A 283 -21.11 -8.52 2.25
C TYR A 283 -22.03 -8.12 1.11
N PHE A 284 -21.63 -8.34 -0.12
CA PHE A 284 -22.45 -8.14 -1.29
C PHE A 284 -22.41 -9.35 -2.23
N TYR A 285 -23.50 -9.51 -2.97
CA TYR A 285 -23.62 -10.43 -4.09
C TYR A 285 -24.20 -9.69 -5.28
N ASN A 286 -23.51 -9.72 -6.40
CA ASN A 286 -23.83 -9.00 -7.62
C ASN A 286 -23.93 -9.95 -8.81
N THR A 287 -24.99 -9.78 -9.60
CA THR A 287 -25.23 -10.47 -10.86
C THR A 287 -25.55 -9.45 -11.93
N PRO A 288 -25.62 -9.78 -13.22
CA PRO A 288 -26.04 -8.85 -14.26
C PRO A 288 -27.44 -8.24 -14.05
N GLU A 289 -28.30 -8.93 -13.28
CA GLU A 289 -29.69 -8.50 -13.10
C GLU A 289 -29.99 -7.94 -11.72
N TYR A 290 -29.26 -8.39 -10.67
CA TYR A 290 -29.56 -8.10 -9.29
C TYR A 290 -28.32 -7.82 -8.47
N TYR A 291 -28.47 -6.93 -7.52
CA TYR A 291 -27.50 -6.69 -6.46
C TYR A 291 -28.15 -6.91 -5.10
N GLY A 292 -27.47 -7.59 -4.20
CA GLY A 292 -27.84 -7.73 -2.81
C GLY A 292 -26.68 -7.42 -1.89
N GLY A 293 -26.91 -6.65 -0.84
CA GLY A 293 -25.89 -6.28 0.12
C GLY A 293 -26.39 -6.23 1.55
N VAL A 294 -25.54 -6.66 2.49
CA VAL A 294 -25.77 -6.55 3.93
C VAL A 294 -24.62 -5.74 4.51
N TYR A 295 -24.94 -4.70 5.27
CA TYR A 295 -23.98 -3.74 5.81
C TYR A 295 -24.20 -3.58 7.30
N GLY A 296 -23.10 -3.41 8.03
CA GLY A 296 -23.11 -2.96 9.41
C GLY A 296 -22.12 -1.83 9.57
N LYS A 297 -22.55 -0.70 10.15
CA LYS A 297 -21.68 0.44 10.46
C LYS A 297 -21.79 0.77 11.93
N TYR A 298 -20.63 0.84 12.56
CA TYR A 298 -20.48 1.22 13.96
C TYR A 298 -19.62 2.46 14.06
N TYR A 299 -20.11 3.47 14.74
CA TYR A 299 -19.44 4.75 14.90
C TYR A 299 -18.97 4.94 16.33
N VAL A 300 -17.74 5.38 16.50
CA VAL A 300 -17.21 5.86 17.78
C VAL A 300 -16.99 7.38 17.70
N ASP A 301 -17.62 8.12 18.60
CA ASP A 301 -17.39 9.57 18.71
C ASP A 301 -16.32 9.85 19.74
N ALA A 302 -15.08 10.07 19.29
CA ALA A 302 -13.93 10.33 20.14
C ALA A 302 -13.99 11.71 20.86
N SER A 303 -14.97 12.54 20.56
CA SER A 303 -15.18 13.81 21.27
C SER A 303 -16.06 13.67 22.53
N GLN A 304 -16.69 12.51 22.71
CA GLN A 304 -17.60 12.24 23.83
C GLN A 304 -16.96 11.28 24.83
N LYS A 305 -17.34 11.45 26.11
CA LYS A 305 -16.87 10.52 27.18
C LYS A 305 -17.44 9.12 27.06
N THR A 306 -18.62 8.96 26.45
CA THR A 306 -19.30 7.68 26.22
C THR A 306 -19.87 7.66 24.81
N ASN A 307 -20.01 6.45 24.25
CA ASN A 307 -20.60 6.26 22.92
C ASN A 307 -22.11 6.02 22.95
N ASP A 308 -22.76 6.22 24.12
CA ASP A 308 -24.14 5.83 24.35
C ASP A 308 -25.15 6.60 23.48
N ASN A 309 -24.82 7.84 23.13
CA ASN A 309 -25.64 8.72 22.29
C ASN A 309 -25.33 8.61 20.79
N THR A 310 -24.27 7.89 20.42
CA THR A 310 -23.84 7.80 19.02
C THR A 310 -24.73 6.81 18.25
N LEU A 311 -25.35 7.31 17.18
CA LEU A 311 -26.24 6.53 16.34
C LEU A 311 -25.46 5.50 15.52
N GLN A 312 -25.85 4.23 15.61
CA GLN A 312 -25.29 3.10 14.88
C GLN A 312 -26.25 2.65 13.77
N GLU A 313 -25.72 2.13 12.67
CA GLU A 313 -26.48 1.59 11.56
C GLU A 313 -26.23 0.07 11.48
N LEU A 314 -27.08 -0.73 12.16
CA LEU A 314 -26.86 -2.15 12.42
C LEU A 314 -28.16 -2.94 12.43
N PRO A 315 -28.47 -3.80 11.44
CA PRO A 315 -27.86 -3.86 10.10
C PRO A 315 -28.54 -2.93 9.09
N GLN A 316 -27.96 -2.80 7.91
CA GLN A 316 -28.60 -2.33 6.68
C GLN A 316 -28.63 -3.48 5.68
N ILE A 317 -29.75 -3.68 5.01
CA ILE A 317 -29.91 -4.61 3.90
C ILE A 317 -30.34 -3.81 2.68
N GLN A 318 -29.70 -4.06 1.54
CA GLN A 318 -30.06 -3.45 0.26
C GLN A 318 -30.26 -4.55 -0.78
N LEU A 319 -31.37 -4.45 -1.52
CA LEU A 319 -31.65 -5.26 -2.68
C LEU A 319 -31.95 -4.33 -3.86
N HIS A 320 -31.29 -4.54 -4.97
CA HIS A 320 -31.45 -3.73 -6.16
C HIS A 320 -31.66 -4.64 -7.37
N SER A 321 -32.72 -4.38 -8.14
CA SER A 321 -32.89 -4.93 -9.49
C SER A 321 -32.42 -3.88 -10.48
N TYR A 322 -31.47 -4.25 -11.32
CA TYR A 322 -30.98 -3.36 -12.38
C TYR A 322 -32.06 -3.05 -13.41
N ASN A 323 -31.78 -2.10 -14.27
CA ASN A 323 -32.70 -1.64 -15.30
C ASN A 323 -33.18 -2.80 -16.17
N LYS A 324 -34.49 -2.93 -16.28
CA LYS A 324 -35.18 -3.91 -17.13
C LYS A 324 -36.20 -3.20 -18.01
N GLU A 325 -36.39 -3.68 -19.22
CA GLU A 325 -37.50 -3.26 -20.05
C GLU A 325 -38.80 -3.84 -19.51
N LEU A 326 -39.86 -3.03 -19.51
CA LEU A 326 -41.18 -3.46 -19.07
C LEU A 326 -41.85 -4.19 -20.26
N PHE A 327 -42.88 -3.63 -20.86
CA PHE A 327 -43.63 -4.23 -21.97
C PHE A 327 -43.51 -3.42 -23.28
N LEU A 328 -42.80 -2.30 -23.24
CA LEU A 328 -42.53 -1.40 -24.35
C LEU A 328 -41.04 -1.20 -24.48
N GLU A 329 -40.55 -1.19 -25.71
CA GLU A 329 -39.18 -0.81 -26.03
C GLU A 329 -38.86 0.56 -25.46
N ASN A 330 -37.71 0.71 -24.82
CA ASN A 330 -37.25 1.94 -24.15
C ASN A 330 -38.07 2.37 -22.90
N LEU A 331 -39.01 1.56 -22.43
CA LEU A 331 -39.66 1.75 -21.14
C LEU A 331 -38.93 0.93 -20.08
N ILE A 332 -38.07 1.60 -19.32
CA ILE A 332 -37.13 0.98 -18.40
C ILE A 332 -37.57 1.22 -16.95
N TYR A 333 -37.44 0.22 -16.11
CA TYR A 333 -37.63 0.34 -14.68
C TYR A 333 -36.47 -0.31 -13.91
N SER A 334 -36.28 0.13 -12.67
CA SER A 334 -35.48 -0.56 -11.67
C SER A 334 -36.18 -0.53 -10.32
N ILE A 335 -35.73 -1.36 -9.39
CA ILE A 335 -36.27 -1.40 -8.02
C ILE A 335 -35.09 -1.38 -7.07
N ASP A 336 -35.07 -0.43 -6.14
CA ASP A 336 -34.12 -0.36 -5.06
C ASP A 336 -34.89 -0.44 -3.73
N THR A 337 -34.51 -1.41 -2.89
CA THR A 337 -35.14 -1.63 -1.59
C THR A 337 -34.05 -1.61 -0.52
N LYS A 338 -34.25 -0.82 0.52
CA LYS A 338 -33.37 -0.73 1.68
C LYS A 338 -34.14 -0.94 2.97
N ALA A 339 -33.55 -1.70 3.87
CA ALA A 339 -33.99 -1.82 5.25
C ALA A 339 -32.84 -1.44 6.17
N GLN A 340 -33.01 -0.42 6.98
CA GLN A 340 -31.98 0.16 7.83
C GLN A 340 -32.44 0.17 9.28
N ASN A 341 -31.60 -0.30 10.19
CA ASN A 341 -31.86 -0.22 11.62
C ASN A 341 -30.88 0.75 12.27
N PHE A 342 -31.39 1.89 12.71
CA PHE A 342 -30.66 2.91 13.42
C PHE A 342 -30.85 2.73 14.93
N THR A 343 -29.77 2.44 15.64
CA THR A 343 -29.80 2.12 17.07
C THR A 343 -28.71 2.86 17.86
N ARG A 344 -29.05 3.23 19.09
CA ARG A 344 -28.11 3.76 20.09
C ARG A 344 -28.65 3.40 21.49
N LYS A 345 -27.81 3.48 22.50
CA LYS A 345 -28.19 3.12 23.86
C LYS A 345 -29.07 4.19 24.49
N GLU A 346 -28.74 5.46 24.30
CA GLU A 346 -29.51 6.59 24.80
C GLU A 346 -29.98 7.48 23.64
N GLY A 347 -31.28 7.57 23.46
CA GLY A 347 -31.90 8.40 22.43
C GLY A 347 -32.93 7.68 21.57
N LEU A 348 -33.35 8.34 20.50
CA LEU A 348 -34.31 7.83 19.56
C LEU A 348 -33.71 6.74 18.66
N ASN A 349 -34.37 5.60 18.53
CA ASN A 349 -34.02 4.52 17.63
C ASN A 349 -35.13 4.36 16.58
N ALA A 350 -34.75 3.99 15.34
CA ALA A 350 -35.70 3.84 14.26
C ALA A 350 -35.28 2.73 13.29
N LYS A 351 -36.27 2.04 12.74
CA LYS A 351 -36.11 1.22 11.55
C LYS A 351 -36.73 1.96 10.37
N ILE A 352 -36.00 1.98 9.25
CA ILE A 352 -36.44 2.66 8.04
C ILE A 352 -36.45 1.63 6.90
N TYR A 353 -37.58 1.56 6.21
CA TYR A 353 -37.73 0.71 5.04
C TYR A 353 -38.05 1.60 3.85
N ASP A 354 -37.16 1.57 2.84
CA ASP A 354 -37.29 2.35 1.61
C ASP A 354 -37.51 1.43 0.41
N ILE A 355 -38.46 1.78 -0.42
CA ILE A 355 -38.65 1.20 -1.74
C ILE A 355 -38.67 2.34 -2.74
N ASN A 356 -37.76 2.29 -3.68
CA ASN A 356 -37.63 3.29 -4.75
C ASN A 356 -37.79 2.61 -6.11
N VAL A 357 -38.78 3.07 -6.89
CA VAL A 357 -39.12 2.53 -8.21
C VAL A 357 -39.10 3.66 -9.22
N PRO A 358 -37.96 3.93 -9.87
CA PRO A 358 -37.91 4.78 -11.06
C PRO A 358 -38.42 4.02 -12.28
N ILE A 359 -39.26 4.66 -13.07
CA ILE A 359 -39.73 4.19 -14.38
C ILE A 359 -39.41 5.31 -15.37
N SER A 360 -38.68 5.02 -16.42
CA SER A 360 -38.30 5.98 -17.44
C SER A 360 -38.66 5.50 -18.85
N TYR A 361 -39.11 6.40 -19.66
CA TYR A 361 -39.34 6.19 -21.10
C TYR A 361 -38.55 7.24 -21.86
N THR A 362 -37.71 6.80 -22.80
CA THR A 362 -36.94 7.72 -23.64
C THR A 362 -37.14 7.37 -25.09
N LYS A 363 -37.38 8.38 -25.92
CA LYS A 363 -37.52 8.22 -27.35
C LYS A 363 -36.62 9.20 -28.09
N ASN A 364 -35.84 8.68 -29.00
CA ASN A 364 -35.07 9.49 -29.95
C ASN A 364 -35.98 10.01 -31.07
N ILE A 365 -35.80 11.25 -31.44
CA ILE A 365 -36.49 11.93 -32.48
C ILE A 365 -35.52 12.71 -33.36
N LEU A 366 -35.95 13.14 -34.55
CA LEU A 366 -35.12 13.90 -35.49
C LEU A 366 -33.81 13.18 -35.84
N ASP A 367 -33.91 11.91 -36.26
CA ASP A 367 -32.77 11.09 -36.65
C ASP A 367 -31.64 11.05 -35.59
N ASP A 368 -32.02 10.90 -34.30
CA ASP A 368 -31.17 10.85 -33.12
C ASP A 368 -30.50 12.19 -32.72
N TYR A 369 -30.83 13.30 -33.36
CA TYR A 369 -30.34 14.60 -32.92
C TYR A 369 -31.02 15.15 -31.66
N MET A 370 -32.15 14.58 -31.29
CA MET A 370 -32.91 14.99 -30.11
C MET A 370 -33.53 13.76 -29.43
N TYR A 371 -33.59 13.78 -28.10
CA TYR A 371 -34.36 12.80 -27.37
C TYR A 371 -35.34 13.47 -26.41
N LEU A 372 -36.50 12.83 -26.25
CA LEU A 372 -37.51 13.17 -25.26
C LEU A 372 -37.60 12.05 -24.24
N GLY A 373 -37.55 12.39 -22.95
CA GLY A 373 -37.66 11.44 -21.86
C GLY A 373 -38.71 11.87 -20.84
N VAL A 374 -39.36 10.89 -20.25
CA VAL A 374 -40.21 11.04 -19.06
C VAL A 374 -39.73 10.05 -18.02
N GLU A 375 -39.39 10.53 -16.84
CA GLU A 375 -39.06 9.71 -15.67
C GLU A 375 -40.09 9.95 -14.58
N ASN A 376 -40.70 8.88 -14.05
CA ASN A 376 -41.47 8.91 -12.84
C ASN A 376 -40.75 8.10 -11.76
N ARG A 377 -40.45 8.71 -10.63
CA ARG A 377 -39.83 8.07 -9.49
C ARG A 377 -40.80 8.07 -8.31
N THR A 378 -41.14 6.88 -7.87
CA THR A 378 -41.95 6.69 -6.66
C THR A 378 -41.07 6.14 -5.55
N ILE A 379 -41.07 6.81 -4.40
CA ILE A 379 -40.38 6.39 -3.18
C ILE A 379 -41.38 6.20 -2.10
N LEU A 380 -41.34 5.01 -1.49
CA LEU A 380 -42.14 4.64 -0.32
C LEU A 380 -41.21 4.45 0.84
N THR A 381 -41.36 5.23 1.90
CA THR A 381 -40.54 5.13 3.12
C THR A 381 -41.42 4.87 4.30
N GLN A 382 -41.19 3.78 5.02
CA GLN A 382 -41.80 3.43 6.30
C GLN A 382 -40.82 3.71 7.44
N TYR A 383 -41.28 4.40 8.46
CA TYR A 383 -40.58 4.69 9.70
C TYR A 383 -41.23 3.97 10.88
N ASP A 384 -40.44 3.16 11.62
CA ASP A 384 -40.86 2.52 12.86
C ASP A 384 -39.94 2.97 13.98
N TYR A 385 -40.46 3.70 14.95
CA TYR A 385 -39.70 4.22 16.09
C TYR A 385 -39.80 3.30 17.30
N SER A 386 -38.65 2.93 17.90
CA SER A 386 -38.60 2.07 19.08
C SER A 386 -39.03 2.81 20.37
N ASN A 387 -38.79 4.15 20.42
CA ASN A 387 -39.16 5.01 21.54
C ASN A 387 -40.00 6.16 21.00
N SER A 388 -41.29 6.12 21.24
CA SER A 388 -42.25 7.11 20.74
C SER A 388 -42.17 8.47 21.45
N LEU A 389 -41.52 8.53 22.61
CA LEU A 389 -41.35 9.79 23.38
C LEU A 389 -39.87 10.04 23.66
N TYR A 390 -39.33 11.13 23.14
CA TYR A 390 -37.95 11.58 23.41
C TYR A 390 -37.89 13.11 23.52
N ASN A 391 -37.29 13.63 24.56
CA ASN A 391 -37.20 15.07 24.82
C ASN A 391 -38.58 15.80 24.79
N ASN A 392 -39.61 15.19 25.35
CA ASN A 392 -41.01 15.69 25.33
C ASN A 392 -41.61 15.85 23.94
N LEU A 393 -41.01 15.31 22.90
CA LEU A 393 -41.55 15.22 21.56
C LEU A 393 -42.05 13.80 21.30
N ARG A 394 -43.24 13.71 20.73
CA ARG A 394 -43.83 12.42 20.34
C ARG A 394 -43.47 12.12 18.88
N TYR A 395 -42.88 10.97 18.65
CA TYR A 395 -42.57 10.44 17.33
C TYR A 395 -43.55 9.31 17.05
N GLU A 396 -44.20 9.36 15.91
CA GLU A 396 -45.16 8.36 15.47
C GLU A 396 -44.65 7.59 14.27
N ASP A 397 -44.89 6.29 14.27
CA ASP A 397 -44.65 5.47 13.10
C ASP A 397 -45.46 6.02 11.92
N GLY A 398 -44.89 5.96 10.74
CA GLY A 398 -45.54 6.54 9.59
C GLY A 398 -44.99 6.09 8.26
N THR A 399 -45.79 6.31 7.24
CA THR A 399 -45.42 6.03 5.86
C THR A 399 -45.39 7.33 5.08
N LEU A 400 -44.30 7.58 4.41
CA LEU A 400 -44.11 8.70 3.47
C LEU A 400 -44.10 8.17 2.05
N ILE A 401 -44.98 8.73 1.20
CA ILE A 401 -45.00 8.43 -0.22
C ILE A 401 -44.55 9.70 -0.96
N GLN A 402 -43.51 9.60 -1.74
CA GLN A 402 -43.03 10.65 -2.59
C GLN A 402 -43.11 10.22 -4.05
N ASN A 403 -43.70 11.07 -4.89
CA ASN A 403 -43.72 10.85 -6.33
C ASN A 403 -43.14 12.09 -7.06
N ARG A 404 -42.21 11.84 -7.96
CA ARG A 404 -41.62 12.88 -8.79
C ARG A 404 -41.67 12.48 -10.24
N THR A 405 -42.25 13.33 -11.05
CA THR A 405 -42.23 13.19 -12.50
C THR A 405 -41.30 14.26 -13.10
N SER A 406 -40.39 13.85 -13.95
CA SER A 406 -39.43 14.70 -14.64
C SER A 406 -39.57 14.52 -16.16
N PHE A 407 -39.58 15.63 -16.90
CA PHE A 407 -39.51 15.62 -18.35
C PHE A 407 -38.11 16.02 -18.77
N ILE A 408 -37.54 15.25 -19.65
CA ILE A 408 -36.15 15.41 -20.10
C ILE A 408 -36.18 15.67 -21.58
N VAL A 409 -35.55 16.76 -22.01
CA VAL A 409 -35.32 17.06 -23.40
C VAL A 409 -33.82 17.22 -23.58
N GLY A 410 -33.23 16.41 -24.41
CA GLY A 410 -31.83 16.51 -24.74
C GLY A 410 -31.60 16.63 -26.22
N THR A 411 -30.56 17.35 -26.61
CA THR A 411 -30.11 17.47 -27.99
C THR A 411 -28.67 17.06 -28.10
N ASP A 412 -28.35 16.21 -29.07
CA ASP A 412 -27.00 15.89 -29.46
C ASP A 412 -26.62 16.66 -30.71
N LEU A 413 -25.96 17.81 -30.51
CA LEU A 413 -25.54 18.69 -31.59
C LEU A 413 -24.26 18.23 -32.30
N LEU A 414 -23.57 17.22 -31.72
CA LEU A 414 -22.33 16.68 -32.24
C LEU A 414 -22.51 15.16 -32.46
N LYS A 415 -23.18 14.81 -33.58
CA LYS A 415 -23.20 13.40 -33.99
C LYS A 415 -21.81 13.01 -34.47
N PRO A 416 -21.12 12.06 -33.83
CA PRO A 416 -19.87 11.54 -34.38
C PRO A 416 -20.17 10.84 -35.71
N TYR A 417 -19.42 11.20 -36.75
CA TYR A 417 -19.43 10.55 -38.05
C TYR A 417 -18.87 9.14 -37.97
#